data_6a388d031739de7d4479bd009fb5f8db
#
_entry.id   6a388d031739de7d4479bd009fb5f8db
#
_cell.length_a   1.000
_cell.length_b   1.000
_cell.length_c   1.000
_cell.angle_alpha   90.00
_cell.angle_beta   90.00
_cell.angle_gamma   90.00
#
_symmetry.space_group_name_H-M   'P 1'
#
loop_
_entity.id
_entity.type
_entity.pdbx_description
1 polymer ?
#
loop_
_entity_poly.entity_id
_entity_poly.type
_entity_poly.pdbx_seq_one_letter_code
_entity_poly.pdbx_strand_id
1 'polypeptide(L)'
;VIIMGSKILVVNENGEYLKQKAMDTDKLYEELLQAHCSSTAYYLNSFDRLSWQENQAHALFLVSKPDATAIFAKYRADRAYGDALELGAVYRNKFEKIISLSVENGQYHVIFSSVLTIINGSDTKEVRIISEGTAIRVRPRFPENISGFFFRTYNQQYENL
;
A
#
# COMPACT_ATOMS: atom_id res chain seq x y z
N VAL A 1 -21.56 -14.46 26.68
CA VAL A 1 -21.20 -13.52 25.60
C VAL A 1 -19.91 -12.82 25.96
N ILE A 2 -18.97 -12.91 25.08
CA ILE A 2 -17.67 -12.25 25.23
C ILE A 2 -17.54 -11.20 24.13
N ILE A 3 -17.15 -10.00 24.51
CA ILE A 3 -16.92 -8.92 23.55
C ILE A 3 -15.41 -8.73 23.40
N MET A 4 -14.92 -8.84 22.15
CA MET A 4 -13.51 -8.63 21.82
C MET A 4 -13.43 -7.61 20.68
N GLY A 5 -12.81 -6.46 20.95
CA GLY A 5 -12.80 -5.36 20.02
C GLY A 5 -14.22 -4.93 19.67
N SER A 6 -14.52 -4.79 18.39
CA SER A 6 -15.86 -4.44 17.92
C SER A 6 -16.77 -5.64 17.70
N LYS A 7 -16.33 -6.85 18.05
CA LYS A 7 -17.06 -8.08 17.77
C LYS A 7 -17.55 -8.73 19.04
N ILE A 8 -18.76 -9.26 18.96
CA ILE A 8 -19.35 -10.04 20.03
C ILE A 8 -19.03 -11.50 19.75
N LEU A 9 -18.32 -12.15 20.68
CA LEU A 9 -18.04 -13.57 20.60
C LEU A 9 -18.96 -14.30 21.57
N VAL A 10 -19.81 -15.13 21.02
CA VAL A 10 -20.66 -15.99 21.82
C VAL A 10 -19.93 -17.31 22.03
N VAL A 11 -19.67 -17.62 23.28
CA VAL A 11 -19.07 -18.92 23.66
C VAL A 11 -20.18 -19.94 23.56
N ASN A 12 -20.19 -20.76 22.54
CA ASN A 12 -21.15 -21.83 22.37
C ASN A 12 -20.53 -23.16 22.77
N GLU A 13 -21.34 -24.19 22.85
CA GLU A 13 -20.94 -25.48 23.38
C GLU A 13 -19.87 -26.18 22.54
N ASN A 14 -19.84 -25.95 21.27
CA ASN A 14 -18.91 -26.62 20.35
C ASN A 14 -17.74 -25.73 19.88
N GLY A 15 -17.73 -24.44 20.20
CA GLY A 15 -16.67 -23.54 19.81
C GLY A 15 -16.66 -23.14 18.34
N GLU A 16 -17.58 -23.64 17.52
CA GLU A 16 -17.62 -23.31 16.08
C GLU A 16 -17.81 -21.82 15.83
N TYR A 17 -18.60 -21.17 16.64
CA TYR A 17 -18.85 -19.74 16.50
C TYR A 17 -17.59 -18.92 16.72
N LEU A 18 -16.78 -19.26 17.73
CA LEU A 18 -15.51 -18.58 17.98
C LEU A 18 -14.54 -18.75 16.83
N LYS A 19 -14.49 -19.97 16.29
CA LYS A 19 -13.64 -20.27 15.13
C LYS A 19 -14.04 -19.46 13.90
N GLN A 20 -15.35 -19.36 13.65
CA GLN A 20 -15.87 -18.57 12.53
C GLN A 20 -15.53 -17.09 12.70
N LYS A 21 -15.64 -16.53 13.89
CA LYS A 21 -15.33 -15.13 14.17
C LYS A 21 -13.83 -14.83 14.01
N ALA A 22 -12.96 -15.73 14.41
CA ALA A 22 -11.52 -15.57 14.22
C ALA A 22 -11.17 -15.53 12.73
N MET A 23 -11.77 -16.42 11.93
CA MET A 23 -11.57 -16.45 10.48
C MET A 23 -12.06 -15.16 9.81
N ASP A 24 -13.23 -14.65 10.22
CA ASP A 24 -13.78 -13.39 9.70
C ASP A 24 -12.87 -12.21 10.04
N THR A 25 -12.25 -12.22 11.21
CA THR A 25 -11.33 -11.16 11.63
C THR A 25 -10.05 -11.18 10.81
N ASP A 26 -9.48 -12.37 10.57
CA ASP A 26 -8.29 -12.51 9.74
C ASP A 26 -8.57 -12.05 8.31
N LYS A 27 -9.72 -12.40 7.78
CA LYS A 27 -10.12 -11.95 6.44
C LYS A 27 -10.26 -10.43 6.37
N LEU A 28 -10.83 -9.82 7.40
CA LEU A 28 -10.94 -8.37 7.46
C LEU A 28 -9.55 -7.71 7.44
N TYR A 29 -8.61 -8.24 8.19
CA TYR A 29 -7.24 -7.71 8.21
C TYR A 29 -6.54 -7.89 6.86
N GLU A 30 -6.78 -9.00 6.17
CA GLU A 30 -6.25 -9.19 4.83
C GLU A 30 -6.82 -8.16 3.85
N GLU A 31 -8.10 -7.86 3.92
CA GLU A 31 -8.73 -6.84 3.09
C GLU A 31 -8.20 -5.44 3.39
N LEU A 32 -8.01 -5.11 4.67
CA LEU A 32 -7.41 -3.84 5.07
C LEU A 32 -5.96 -3.73 4.63
N LEU A 33 -5.20 -4.82 4.68
CA LEU A 33 -3.84 -4.84 4.19
C LEU A 33 -3.80 -4.64 2.67
N GLN A 34 -4.72 -5.28 1.94
CA GLN A 34 -4.82 -5.07 0.49
C GLN A 34 -5.12 -3.61 0.17
N ALA A 35 -6.03 -2.98 0.91
CA ALA A 35 -6.31 -1.56 0.77
C ALA A 35 -5.08 -0.71 1.07
N HIS A 36 -4.30 -1.11 2.08
CA HIS A 36 -3.05 -0.44 2.40
C HIS A 36 -2.02 -0.56 1.27
N CYS A 37 -1.87 -1.75 0.69
CA CYS A 37 -1.00 -1.97 -0.47
C CYS A 37 -1.41 -1.07 -1.64
N SER A 38 -2.71 -1.00 -1.90
CA SER A 38 -3.26 -0.17 -2.97
C SER A 38 -2.95 1.32 -2.75
N SER A 39 -3.18 1.83 -1.55
CA SER A 39 -2.90 3.23 -1.20
C SER A 39 -1.40 3.52 -1.25
N THR A 40 -0.57 2.61 -0.75
CA THR A 40 0.88 2.75 -0.75
C THR A 40 1.40 2.84 -2.20
N ALA A 41 0.97 1.92 -3.05
CA ALA A 41 1.35 1.93 -4.46
C ALA A 41 0.96 3.26 -5.11
N TYR A 42 -0.28 3.69 -4.87
CA TYR A 42 -0.78 4.93 -5.45
C TYR A 42 0.05 6.14 -5.02
N TYR A 43 0.18 6.37 -3.71
CA TYR A 43 0.81 7.60 -3.22
C TYR A 43 2.33 7.67 -3.43
N LEU A 44 3.00 6.53 -3.46
CA LEU A 44 4.44 6.51 -3.75
C LEU A 44 4.74 6.76 -5.23
N ASN A 45 3.87 6.30 -6.13
CA ASN A 45 4.19 6.19 -7.55
C ASN A 45 3.28 6.99 -8.47
N SER A 46 2.26 7.66 -7.94
CA SER A 46 1.35 8.47 -8.74
C SER A 46 1.58 9.94 -8.46
N PHE A 47 1.70 10.72 -9.52
CA PHE A 47 1.84 12.17 -9.38
C PHE A 47 1.68 12.85 -10.74
N ASP A 48 1.34 14.11 -10.65
CA ASP A 48 1.35 15.03 -11.76
C ASP A 48 1.86 16.38 -11.24
N ARG A 49 1.78 17.40 -12.07
CA ARG A 49 2.26 18.73 -11.73
C ARG A 49 1.60 19.30 -10.46
N LEU A 50 0.34 18.95 -10.22
CA LEU A 50 -0.45 19.51 -9.12
C LEU A 50 -0.40 18.68 -7.83
N SER A 51 -0.14 17.37 -7.95
CA SER A 51 -0.31 16.44 -6.83
C SER A 51 1.00 15.88 -6.26
N TRP A 52 2.14 16.11 -6.89
CA TRP A 52 3.38 15.41 -6.52
C TRP A 52 3.80 15.63 -5.07
N GLN A 53 3.70 16.87 -4.55
CA GLN A 53 4.08 17.17 -3.17
C GLN A 53 3.11 16.55 -2.18
N GLU A 54 1.82 16.69 -2.44
CA GLU A 54 0.78 16.15 -1.58
C GLU A 54 0.84 14.63 -1.52
N ASN A 55 1.06 13.97 -2.65
CA ASN A 55 1.17 12.52 -2.70
C ASN A 55 2.42 12.02 -1.96
N GLN A 56 3.56 12.71 -2.09
CA GLN A 56 4.74 12.37 -1.29
C GLN A 56 4.47 12.48 0.21
N ALA A 57 3.83 13.57 0.63
CA ALA A 57 3.50 13.77 2.03
C ALA A 57 2.56 12.70 2.55
N HIS A 58 1.57 12.30 1.76
CA HIS A 58 0.63 11.25 2.13
C HIS A 58 1.33 9.89 2.29
N ALA A 59 2.26 9.57 1.40
CA ALA A 59 3.01 8.32 1.45
C ALA A 59 3.76 8.13 2.76
N LEU A 60 4.20 9.20 3.40
CA LEU A 60 4.93 9.13 4.67
C LEU A 60 4.08 8.66 5.84
N PHE A 61 2.75 8.67 5.71
CA PHE A 61 1.85 8.06 6.68
C PHE A 61 1.68 6.56 6.48
N LEU A 62 2.16 6.02 5.36
CA LEU A 62 1.94 4.63 4.96
C LEU A 62 3.21 3.79 4.99
N VAL A 63 4.36 4.41 4.80
CA VAL A 63 5.66 3.73 4.63
C VAL A 63 6.73 4.48 5.44
N SER A 64 7.69 3.74 5.98
CA SER A 64 8.81 4.33 6.69
C SER A 64 9.52 5.38 5.84
N LYS A 65 9.92 6.46 6.49
CA LYS A 65 10.53 7.60 5.81
C LYS A 65 11.79 7.23 4.98
N PRO A 66 12.72 6.42 5.48
CA PRO A 66 13.89 6.05 4.68
C PRO A 66 13.50 5.31 3.39
N ASP A 67 12.56 4.39 3.46
CA ASP A 67 12.14 3.60 2.30
C ASP A 67 11.35 4.44 1.29
N ALA A 68 10.45 5.29 1.77
CA ALA A 68 9.73 6.22 0.90
C ALA A 68 10.69 7.20 0.21
N THR A 69 11.64 7.75 0.96
CA THR A 69 12.62 8.70 0.44
C THR A 69 13.50 8.08 -0.64
N ALA A 70 13.86 6.81 -0.48
CA ALA A 70 14.64 6.08 -1.51
C ALA A 70 13.86 6.01 -2.83
N ILE A 71 12.56 5.77 -2.78
CA ILE A 71 11.71 5.74 -3.97
C ILE A 71 11.60 7.13 -4.60
N PHE A 72 11.40 8.16 -3.78
CA PHE A 72 11.35 9.54 -4.29
C PHE A 72 12.68 9.94 -4.95
N ALA A 73 13.80 9.52 -4.37
CA ALA A 73 15.12 9.80 -4.92
C ALA A 73 15.30 9.13 -6.29
N LYS A 74 14.78 7.91 -6.46
CA LYS A 74 14.80 7.22 -7.75
C LYS A 74 14.04 8.01 -8.81
N TYR A 75 12.82 8.44 -8.49
CA TYR A 75 12.02 9.24 -9.43
C TYR A 75 12.70 10.58 -9.75
N ARG A 76 13.34 11.19 -8.78
CA ARG A 76 14.10 12.44 -9.01
C ARG A 76 15.28 12.19 -9.95
N ALA A 77 16.02 11.11 -9.74
CA ALA A 77 17.15 10.74 -10.59
C ALA A 77 16.71 10.44 -12.03
N ASP A 78 15.53 9.86 -12.20
CA ASP A 78 14.93 9.56 -13.50
C ASP A 78 14.26 10.80 -14.14
N ARG A 79 14.31 11.97 -13.49
CA ARG A 79 13.66 13.22 -13.90
C ARG A 79 12.13 13.14 -13.98
N ALA A 80 11.53 12.18 -13.27
CA ALA A 80 10.07 11.99 -13.33
C ALA A 80 9.32 13.23 -12.83
N TYR A 81 9.76 13.81 -11.73
CA TYR A 81 9.12 15.03 -11.20
C TYR A 81 9.38 16.24 -12.10
N GLY A 82 10.57 16.33 -12.67
CA GLY A 82 10.89 17.37 -13.64
C GLY A 82 10.00 17.29 -14.87
N ASP A 83 9.80 16.09 -15.41
CA ASP A 83 8.92 15.88 -16.54
C ASP A 83 7.46 16.22 -16.23
N ALA A 84 7.01 15.91 -15.02
CA ALA A 84 5.66 16.29 -14.57
C ALA A 84 5.51 17.81 -14.52
N LEU A 85 6.50 18.52 -13.96
CA LEU A 85 6.46 19.97 -13.80
C LEU A 85 6.63 20.70 -15.14
N GLU A 86 7.56 20.25 -15.97
CA GLU A 86 7.94 20.96 -17.20
C GLU A 86 7.13 20.53 -18.42
N LEU A 87 6.81 19.23 -18.51
CA LEU A 87 6.18 18.64 -19.69
C LEU A 87 4.74 18.18 -19.44
N GLY A 88 4.27 18.26 -18.21
CA GLY A 88 2.94 17.80 -17.86
C GLY A 88 2.79 16.28 -17.85
N ALA A 89 3.88 15.53 -17.64
CA ALA A 89 3.82 14.09 -17.55
C ALA A 89 2.95 13.65 -16.36
N VAL A 90 2.22 12.55 -16.53
CA VAL A 90 1.34 11.99 -15.51
C VAL A 90 1.79 10.57 -15.21
N TYR A 91 2.04 10.32 -13.94
CA TYR A 91 2.37 8.99 -13.41
C TYR A 91 1.17 8.50 -12.62
N ARG A 92 0.68 7.32 -12.94
CA ARG A 92 -0.50 6.75 -12.28
C ARG A 92 -0.29 5.28 -12.00
N ASN A 93 -0.24 4.92 -10.72
CA ASN A 93 -0.01 3.56 -10.28
C ASN A 93 -1.30 2.95 -9.75
N LYS A 94 -1.60 1.74 -10.22
CA LYS A 94 -2.81 1.02 -9.82
C LYS A 94 -2.43 -0.35 -9.29
N PHE A 95 -2.90 -0.67 -8.10
CA PHE A 95 -2.74 -1.98 -7.48
C PHE A 95 -3.29 -3.08 -8.38
N GLU A 96 -2.60 -4.19 -8.47
CA GLU A 96 -2.97 -5.34 -9.29
C GLU A 96 -3.41 -6.52 -8.42
N LYS A 97 -2.50 -7.08 -7.63
CA LYS A 97 -2.81 -8.24 -6.78
C LYS A 97 -1.75 -8.47 -5.73
N ILE A 98 -2.13 -9.20 -4.69
CA ILE A 98 -1.17 -9.76 -3.73
C ILE A 98 -0.60 -11.05 -4.33
N ILE A 99 0.72 -11.14 -4.36
CA ILE A 99 1.44 -12.31 -4.85
C ILE A 99 1.69 -13.29 -3.71
N SER A 100 2.08 -12.78 -2.55
CA SER A 100 2.44 -13.59 -1.40
C SER A 100 2.14 -12.83 -0.11
N LEU A 101 1.63 -13.54 0.88
CA LEU A 101 1.36 -12.98 2.20
C LEU A 101 1.68 -14.02 3.27
N SER A 102 2.47 -13.64 4.25
CA SER A 102 2.68 -14.42 5.45
C SER A 102 2.57 -13.54 6.68
N VAL A 103 2.04 -14.08 7.75
CA VAL A 103 1.84 -13.35 9.01
C VAL A 103 2.61 -14.08 10.10
N GLU A 104 3.50 -13.36 10.78
CA GLU A 104 4.31 -13.93 11.84
C GLU A 104 4.54 -12.87 12.93
N ASN A 105 4.20 -13.19 14.16
CA ASN A 105 4.41 -12.31 15.32
C ASN A 105 3.84 -10.89 15.12
N GLY A 106 2.65 -10.79 14.53
CA GLY A 106 2.01 -9.51 14.28
C GLY A 106 2.59 -8.72 13.12
N GLN A 107 3.51 -9.29 12.39
CA GLN A 107 4.11 -8.68 11.20
C GLN A 107 3.55 -9.35 9.94
N TYR A 108 3.18 -8.53 8.98
CA TYR A 108 2.60 -8.97 7.72
C TYR A 108 3.65 -8.78 6.62
N HIS A 109 4.21 -9.90 6.14
CA HIS A 109 5.17 -9.88 5.04
C HIS A 109 4.40 -10.06 3.74
N VAL A 110 4.39 -9.05 2.90
CA VAL A 110 3.58 -9.05 1.69
C VAL A 110 4.43 -8.73 0.47
N ILE A 111 4.15 -9.45 -0.60
CA ILE A 111 4.65 -9.13 -1.95
C ILE A 111 3.42 -8.91 -2.81
N PHE A 112 3.38 -7.77 -3.50
CA PHE A 112 2.25 -7.45 -4.37
C PHE A 112 2.72 -6.77 -5.65
N SER A 113 1.85 -6.76 -6.65
CA SER A 113 2.12 -6.11 -7.91
C SER A 113 1.19 -4.94 -8.15
N SER A 114 1.70 -3.97 -8.89
CA SER A 114 0.93 -2.82 -9.37
C SER A 114 1.43 -2.45 -10.76
N VAL A 115 0.61 -1.72 -11.51
CA VAL A 115 0.96 -1.26 -12.84
C VAL A 115 1.06 0.26 -12.83
N LEU A 116 2.22 0.75 -13.22
CA LEU A 116 2.48 2.19 -13.36
C LEU A 116 2.30 2.57 -14.82
N THR A 117 1.38 3.49 -15.07
CA THR A 117 1.17 4.08 -16.39
C THR A 117 1.81 5.46 -16.40
N ILE A 118 2.71 5.68 -17.36
CA ILE A 118 3.39 6.96 -17.54
C ILE A 118 2.91 7.57 -18.84
N ILE A 119 2.26 8.73 -18.75
CA ILE A 119 1.73 9.45 -19.90
C ILE A 119 2.54 10.72 -20.08
N ASN A 120 3.22 10.84 -21.22
CA ASN A 120 4.03 12.00 -21.53
C ASN A 120 3.72 12.44 -22.97
N GLY A 121 2.82 13.41 -23.08
CA GLY A 121 2.31 13.83 -24.37
C GLY A 121 1.49 12.72 -25.03
N SER A 122 1.86 12.33 -26.25
CA SER A 122 1.23 11.23 -26.96
C SER A 122 1.81 9.86 -26.60
N ASP A 123 2.90 9.84 -25.84
CA ASP A 123 3.57 8.59 -25.46
C ASP A 123 2.98 8.05 -24.16
N THR A 124 2.68 6.76 -24.16
CA THR A 124 2.21 6.05 -22.96
C THR A 124 3.08 4.81 -22.77
N LYS A 125 3.58 4.65 -21.55
CA LYS A 125 4.41 3.52 -21.17
C LYS A 125 3.83 2.87 -19.93
N GLU A 126 3.88 1.55 -19.89
CA GLU A 126 3.47 0.80 -18.72
C GLU A 126 4.65 0.05 -18.10
N VAL A 127 4.72 0.07 -16.78
CA VAL A 127 5.75 -0.60 -16.00
C VAL A 127 5.04 -1.38 -14.89
N ARG A 128 5.38 -2.66 -14.73
CA ARG A 128 4.91 -3.41 -13.57
C ARG A 128 5.86 -3.16 -12.41
N ILE A 129 5.30 -2.89 -11.26
CA ILE A 129 6.06 -2.72 -10.02
C ILE A 129 5.77 -3.92 -9.14
N ILE A 130 6.82 -4.63 -8.73
CA ILE A 130 6.75 -5.67 -7.72
C ILE A 130 7.24 -5.06 -6.42
N SER A 131 6.36 -5.02 -5.44
CA SER A 131 6.62 -4.39 -4.14
C SER A 131 6.70 -5.45 -3.06
N GLU A 132 7.63 -5.28 -2.14
CA GLU A 132 7.79 -6.15 -1.00
C GLU A 132 7.92 -5.32 0.26
N GLY A 133 7.19 -5.69 1.29
CA GLY A 133 7.22 -4.94 2.54
C GLY A 133 6.79 -5.76 3.73
N THR A 134 7.16 -5.25 4.89
CA THR A 134 6.71 -5.76 6.18
C THR A 134 5.86 -4.72 6.84
N ALA A 135 4.57 -5.04 7.01
CA ALA A 135 3.59 -4.14 7.60
C ALA A 135 3.27 -4.55 9.02
N ILE A 136 3.00 -3.56 9.85
CA ILE A 136 2.49 -3.75 11.21
C ILE A 136 1.16 -3.02 11.34
N ARG A 137 0.36 -3.46 12.30
CA ARG A 137 -0.85 -2.75 12.66
C ARG A 137 -0.51 -1.50 13.44
N VAL A 138 -1.12 -0.39 13.07
CA VAL A 138 -1.00 0.88 13.77
C VAL A 138 -2.40 1.44 14.00
N ARG A 139 -2.49 2.49 14.80
CA ARG A 139 -3.76 3.19 15.00
C ARG A 139 -4.16 3.88 13.70
N PRO A 140 -5.36 3.60 13.16
CA PRO A 140 -5.84 4.31 11.97
C PRO A 140 -5.89 5.82 12.22
N ARG A 141 -5.63 6.58 11.16
CA ARG A 141 -5.68 8.05 11.20
C ARG A 141 -6.37 8.54 9.93
N PHE A 142 -7.53 9.12 10.09
CA PHE A 142 -8.27 9.70 8.96
C PHE A 142 -7.77 11.12 8.68
N PRO A 143 -7.58 11.52 7.43
CA PRO A 143 -7.72 10.72 6.19
C PRO A 143 -6.43 10.06 5.72
N GLU A 144 -5.30 10.23 6.43
CA GLU A 144 -3.98 9.87 5.92
C GLU A 144 -3.70 8.36 5.94
N ASN A 145 -4.26 7.63 6.92
CA ASN A 145 -4.05 6.20 7.04
C ASN A 145 -5.29 5.53 7.63
N ILE A 146 -6.25 5.21 6.77
CA ILE A 146 -7.52 4.60 7.21
C ILE A 146 -7.43 3.10 7.37
N SER A 147 -6.45 2.45 6.73
CA SER A 147 -6.30 0.99 6.80
C SER A 147 -5.80 0.49 8.16
N GLY A 148 -5.06 1.32 8.88
CA GLY A 148 -4.46 0.94 10.15
C GLY A 148 -3.26 0.01 10.00
N PHE A 149 -2.56 0.10 8.89
CA PHE A 149 -1.27 -0.57 8.66
C PHE A 149 -0.19 0.44 8.37
N PHE A 150 1.07 0.04 8.58
CA PHE A 150 2.23 0.85 8.27
C PHE A 150 3.37 -0.06 7.82
N PHE A 151 3.97 0.24 6.68
CA PHE A 151 5.13 -0.50 6.19
C PHE A 151 6.40 -0.04 6.91
N ARG A 152 6.93 -0.88 7.77
CA ARG A 152 8.21 -0.62 8.44
C ARG A 152 9.39 -0.80 7.52
N THR A 153 9.27 -1.75 6.56
CA THR A 153 10.22 -1.94 5.47
C THR A 153 9.44 -2.04 4.17
N TYR A 154 10.01 -1.53 3.11
CA TYR A 154 9.34 -1.50 1.81
C TYR A 154 10.35 -1.24 0.71
N ASN A 155 10.23 -1.98 -0.39
CA ASN A 155 11.03 -1.73 -1.60
C ASN A 155 10.24 -2.10 -2.85
N GLN A 156 10.68 -1.59 -3.98
CA GLN A 156 10.03 -1.80 -5.27
C GLN A 156 11.05 -2.21 -6.32
N GLN A 157 10.65 -3.14 -7.19
CA GLN A 157 11.38 -3.52 -8.39
C GLN A 157 10.50 -3.24 -9.60
N TYR A 158 11.11 -2.80 -10.70
CA TYR A 158 10.40 -2.32 -11.88
C TYR A 158 10.67 -3.25 -13.06
N GLU A 159 9.59 -3.63 -13.75
CA GLU A 159 9.64 -4.48 -14.93
C GLU A 159 8.94 -3.77 -16.08
N ASN A 160 9.63 -3.54 -17.18
CA ASN A 160 9.00 -2.96 -18.36
C ASN A 160 8.00 -3.95 -18.98
N LEU A 161 6.83 -3.44 -19.31
CA LEU A 161 5.78 -4.24 -19.95
C LEU A 161 5.78 -4.03 -21.47
#